data_849b7fdb44ec5eba3c2a4e72b273b9d9
#
_entry.id   849b7fdb44ec5eba3c2a4e72b273b9d9
#
_cell.length_a   1.000
_cell.length_b   1.000
_cell.length_c   1.000
_cell.angle_alpha   90.00
_cell.angle_beta   90.00
_cell.angle_gamma   90.00
#
_symmetry.space_group_name_H-M   'P 1'
#
loop_
_entity.id
_entity.type
_entity.pdbx_description
1 polymer ?
#
loop_
_entity_poly.entity_id
_entity_poly.type
_entity_poly.pdbx_seq_one_letter_code
_entity_poly.pdbx_strand_id
1 'polypeptide(L)'
;MPVIDISKKYPTKEIHLQNVADITYIPLETTDDILLSGTCMLVYVSDKYLVIRDITQSSVFVFDQNGKIITHLNRRGQGDREYNMMSGVVFDEQNEEIFILDIASQCRILVYSITGEYKRTLKYADDLRITVYNFDDETLLVYDENGLMSQDNSYSEKPYLLLSKTDGSVVTDLDIYLPVRYSRRGAFSYTDANGQQMTQSFMIAMADNKYFGEDFVISDMSSDTIYKLTKNRELTPLIVRTPSVHASDPRIVWGSGVTTDQFILLSAMTMDYEAFGRALQNQNQGGFSIPSTGFMYEFATGETSCDVTFVNDDFPSGRTRLGGPESPQKNRAASMIQLHTLKTALEEKQLKGDLEKLIASLDEDDNPIVMIVQFN
;
A
#
# COMPACT_ATOMS: atom_id res chain seq x y z
N MET A 1 5.02 8.42 24.92
CA MET A 1 5.10 7.69 23.64
C MET A 1 4.95 6.21 23.92
N PRO A 2 4.03 5.52 23.24
CA PRO A 2 3.84 4.08 23.40
C PRO A 2 5.05 3.27 22.94
N VAL A 3 5.30 2.15 23.63
CA VAL A 3 6.34 1.18 23.26
C VAL A 3 5.70 -0.20 23.14
N ILE A 4 5.83 -0.84 22.00
CA ILE A 4 5.35 -2.21 21.76
C ILE A 4 6.52 -3.19 21.79
N ASP A 5 6.41 -4.17 22.66
CA ASP A 5 7.37 -5.28 22.70
C ASP A 5 6.91 -6.39 21.75
N ILE A 6 7.45 -6.40 20.53
CA ILE A 6 7.07 -7.36 19.49
C ILE A 6 7.53 -8.80 19.76
N SER A 7 8.30 -9.03 20.81
CA SER A 7 8.70 -10.37 21.25
C SER A 7 7.70 -11.01 22.23
N LYS A 8 6.78 -10.20 22.77
CA LYS A 8 5.76 -10.68 23.69
C LYS A 8 4.56 -11.27 22.97
N LYS A 9 3.91 -12.19 23.63
CA LYS A 9 2.57 -12.66 23.24
C LYS A 9 1.53 -11.71 23.85
N TYR A 10 0.63 -11.24 23.02
CA TYR A 10 -0.52 -10.44 23.42
C TYR A 10 -1.81 -11.25 23.21
N PRO A 11 -2.92 -10.88 23.86
CA PRO A 11 -4.23 -11.46 23.57
C PRO A 11 -4.59 -11.31 22.10
N THR A 12 -5.22 -12.33 21.53
CA THR A 12 -5.87 -12.23 20.22
C THR A 12 -7.16 -11.44 20.33
N LYS A 13 -7.57 -10.77 19.26
CA LYS A 13 -8.81 -9.99 19.24
C LYS A 13 -9.59 -10.25 17.97
N GLU A 14 -10.89 -10.48 18.12
CA GLU A 14 -11.83 -10.53 17.00
C GLU A 14 -12.73 -9.30 17.05
N ILE A 15 -12.90 -8.64 15.92
CA ILE A 15 -13.66 -7.40 15.79
C ILE A 15 -14.65 -7.57 14.64
N HIS A 16 -15.94 -7.52 14.96
CA HIS A 16 -17.00 -7.44 13.97
C HIS A 16 -17.07 -6.01 13.44
N LEU A 17 -16.85 -5.84 12.15
CA LEU A 17 -16.75 -4.50 11.52
C LEU A 17 -18.02 -3.70 11.72
N GLN A 18 -19.20 -4.32 11.60
CA GLN A 18 -20.49 -3.67 11.76
C GLN A 18 -20.74 -3.10 13.16
N ASN A 19 -19.92 -3.51 14.17
CA ASN A 19 -20.00 -2.94 15.52
C ASN A 19 -19.15 -1.67 15.69
N VAL A 20 -18.19 -1.43 14.78
CA VAL A 20 -17.17 -0.38 14.94
C VAL A 20 -17.02 0.51 13.71
N ALA A 21 -17.74 0.22 12.62
CA ALA A 21 -17.60 0.92 11.36
C ALA A 21 -18.85 0.83 10.50
N ASP A 22 -19.03 1.81 9.63
CA ASP A 22 -19.94 1.75 8.49
C ASP A 22 -19.23 1.12 7.29
N ILE A 23 -19.90 0.19 6.60
CA ILE A 23 -19.36 -0.50 5.43
C ILE A 23 -20.16 -0.11 4.20
N THR A 24 -19.46 0.28 3.15
CA THR A 24 -20.05 0.59 1.84
C THR A 24 -19.43 -0.28 0.77
N TYR A 25 -20.26 -0.85 -0.12
CA TYR A 25 -19.82 -1.63 -1.27
C TYR A 25 -20.14 -0.87 -2.55
N ILE A 26 -19.14 -0.63 -3.38
CA ILE A 26 -19.24 0.14 -4.60
C ILE A 26 -18.89 -0.76 -5.77
N PRO A 27 -19.89 -1.16 -6.61
CA PRO A 27 -19.62 -1.85 -7.85
C PRO A 27 -19.00 -0.87 -8.85
N LEU A 28 -17.94 -1.30 -9.51
CA LEU A 28 -17.29 -0.48 -10.51
C LEU A 28 -17.93 -0.69 -11.87
N GLU A 29 -18.17 0.40 -12.59
CA GLU A 29 -18.74 0.36 -13.93
C GLU A 29 -17.95 -0.57 -14.84
N THR A 30 -18.65 -1.44 -15.55
CA THR A 30 -18.10 -2.39 -16.51
C THR A 30 -18.61 -2.05 -17.90
N THR A 31 -17.71 -1.95 -18.85
CA THR A 31 -18.00 -1.86 -20.30
C THR A 31 -16.88 -2.56 -21.06
N ASP A 32 -17.03 -2.77 -22.37
CA ASP A 32 -15.98 -3.38 -23.20
C ASP A 32 -14.63 -2.63 -23.11
N ASP A 33 -14.66 -1.32 -22.86
CA ASP A 33 -13.48 -0.47 -22.74
C ASP A 33 -13.01 -0.30 -21.29
N ILE A 34 -13.81 -0.70 -20.30
CA ILE A 34 -13.56 -0.52 -18.87
C ILE A 34 -13.59 -1.88 -18.18
N LEU A 35 -12.56 -2.66 -18.43
CA LEU A 35 -12.31 -3.96 -17.77
C LEU A 35 -11.00 -3.92 -17.01
N LEU A 36 -11.06 -4.20 -15.73
CA LEU A 36 -9.91 -4.27 -14.84
C LEU A 36 -9.28 -5.65 -14.87
N SER A 37 -7.96 -5.71 -14.92
CA SER A 37 -7.25 -6.99 -14.84
C SER A 37 -7.19 -7.53 -13.41
N GLY A 38 -6.79 -8.79 -13.24
CA GLY A 38 -6.58 -9.39 -11.93
C GLY A 38 -5.40 -8.77 -11.12
N THR A 39 -4.62 -7.87 -11.72
CA THR A 39 -3.48 -7.18 -11.09
C THR A 39 -3.77 -5.72 -10.75
N CYS A 40 -5.04 -5.34 -10.76
CA CYS A 40 -5.45 -3.98 -10.40
C CYS A 40 -5.32 -3.75 -8.89
N MET A 41 -5.00 -2.51 -8.53
CA MET A 41 -4.80 -2.07 -7.14
C MET A 41 -5.52 -0.75 -6.91
N LEU A 42 -6.30 -0.67 -5.84
CA LEU A 42 -6.87 0.58 -5.36
C LEU A 42 -5.74 1.41 -4.73
N VAL A 43 -5.40 2.54 -5.33
CA VAL A 43 -4.30 3.40 -4.87
C VAL A 43 -4.79 4.62 -4.10
N TYR A 44 -6.01 5.06 -4.36
CA TYR A 44 -6.60 6.22 -3.68
C TYR A 44 -8.10 6.06 -3.49
N VAL A 45 -8.63 6.53 -2.35
CA VAL A 45 -10.05 6.56 -2.04
C VAL A 45 -10.42 7.83 -1.27
N SER A 46 -11.43 8.55 -1.75
CA SER A 46 -12.02 9.71 -1.06
C SER A 46 -13.54 9.69 -1.15
N ASP A 47 -14.18 10.76 -0.67
CA ASP A 47 -15.63 10.94 -0.83
C ASP A 47 -16.04 11.28 -2.26
N LYS A 48 -15.07 11.54 -3.15
CA LYS A 48 -15.32 11.90 -4.55
C LYS A 48 -14.81 10.87 -5.53
N TYR A 49 -13.65 10.27 -5.25
CA TYR A 49 -12.88 9.51 -6.23
C TYR A 49 -12.41 8.16 -5.69
N LEU A 50 -12.41 7.18 -6.59
CA LEU A 50 -11.71 5.91 -6.46
C LEU A 50 -10.68 5.85 -7.59
N VAL A 51 -9.39 5.71 -7.26
CA VAL A 51 -8.33 5.62 -8.27
C VAL A 51 -7.71 4.24 -8.23
N ILE A 52 -7.72 3.58 -9.37
CA ILE A 52 -7.23 2.22 -9.54
C ILE A 52 -6.10 2.21 -10.56
N ARG A 53 -4.99 1.60 -10.16
CA ARG A 53 -3.87 1.31 -11.04
C ARG A 53 -3.99 -0.13 -11.53
N ASP A 54 -3.93 -0.34 -12.84
CA ASP A 54 -3.82 -1.65 -13.46
C ASP A 54 -2.41 -1.84 -14.03
N ILE A 55 -1.66 -2.74 -13.41
CA ILE A 55 -0.25 -2.98 -13.76
C ILE A 55 -0.14 -3.67 -15.11
N THR A 56 -0.99 -4.66 -15.37
CA THR A 56 -0.95 -5.45 -16.62
C THR A 56 -1.29 -4.59 -17.83
N GLN A 57 -2.32 -3.78 -17.71
CA GLN A 57 -2.75 -2.88 -18.80
C GLN A 57 -1.91 -1.61 -18.88
N SER A 58 -1.08 -1.33 -17.85
CA SER A 58 -0.40 -0.03 -17.69
C SER A 58 -1.38 1.13 -17.74
N SER A 59 -2.50 1.01 -17.04
CA SER A 59 -3.62 1.96 -17.06
C SER A 59 -3.92 2.50 -15.67
N VAL A 60 -4.50 3.69 -15.64
CA VAL A 60 -5.10 4.28 -14.45
C VAL A 60 -6.57 4.54 -14.72
N PHE A 61 -7.42 4.07 -13.84
CA PHE A 61 -8.86 4.30 -13.88
C PHE A 61 -9.25 5.20 -12.72
N VAL A 62 -10.00 6.23 -13.00
CA VAL A 62 -10.62 7.11 -12.01
C VAL A 62 -12.12 6.96 -12.08
N PHE A 63 -12.72 6.56 -10.98
CA PHE A 63 -14.17 6.45 -10.83
C PHE A 63 -14.67 7.48 -9.82
N ASP A 64 -15.94 7.83 -9.94
CA ASP A 64 -16.63 8.58 -8.90
C ASP A 64 -17.00 7.67 -7.70
N GLN A 65 -17.57 8.26 -6.65
CA GLN A 65 -17.99 7.54 -5.44
C GLN A 65 -19.13 6.52 -5.67
N ASN A 66 -19.77 6.52 -6.84
CA ASN A 66 -20.81 5.56 -7.22
C ASN A 66 -20.26 4.46 -8.13
N GLY A 67 -18.94 4.43 -8.36
CA GLY A 67 -18.28 3.49 -9.25
C GLY A 67 -18.40 3.81 -10.73
N LYS A 68 -18.87 5.00 -11.11
CA LYS A 68 -18.94 5.47 -12.49
C LYS A 68 -17.59 5.95 -12.97
N ILE A 69 -17.19 5.53 -14.18
CA ILE A 69 -15.91 5.94 -14.78
C ILE A 69 -15.89 7.43 -15.08
N ILE A 70 -14.84 8.10 -14.66
CA ILE A 70 -14.51 9.48 -15.00
C ILE A 70 -13.42 9.48 -16.07
N THR A 71 -12.38 8.67 -15.89
CA THR A 71 -11.22 8.63 -16.78
C THR A 71 -10.60 7.24 -16.84
N HIS A 72 -10.31 6.80 -18.04
CA HIS A 72 -9.39 5.72 -18.33
C HIS A 72 -8.14 6.30 -18.99
N LEU A 73 -7.06 6.41 -18.23
CA LEU A 73 -5.78 6.91 -18.70
C LEU A 73 -4.85 5.76 -19.06
N ASN A 74 -4.60 5.60 -20.37
CA ASN A 74 -3.55 4.75 -20.90
C ASN A 74 -2.73 5.57 -21.91
N ARG A 75 -1.52 5.93 -21.53
CA ARG A 75 -0.56 6.67 -22.34
C ARG A 75 0.77 5.93 -22.42
N ARG A 76 0.69 4.59 -22.47
CA ARG A 76 1.90 3.77 -22.65
C ARG A 76 2.49 3.97 -24.03
N GLY A 77 3.77 4.42 -24.09
CA GLY A 77 4.47 4.68 -25.33
C GLY A 77 5.91 5.13 -25.09
N GLN A 78 6.54 5.68 -26.12
CA GLN A 78 7.95 6.14 -26.07
C GLN A 78 8.09 7.65 -26.32
N GLY A 79 6.99 8.36 -26.46
CA GLY A 79 6.98 9.81 -26.65
C GLY A 79 7.27 10.58 -25.36
N ASP A 80 7.58 11.86 -25.50
CA ASP A 80 7.92 12.73 -24.37
C ASP A 80 6.76 12.93 -23.36
N ARG A 81 5.53 12.69 -23.82
CA ARG A 81 4.29 12.82 -23.04
C ARG A 81 3.67 11.45 -22.72
N GLU A 82 4.43 10.38 -22.89
CA GLU A 82 4.01 9.01 -22.69
C GLU A 82 4.93 8.34 -21.68
N TYR A 83 4.38 7.44 -20.86
CA TYR A 83 5.20 6.62 -19.97
C TYR A 83 5.47 5.26 -20.60
N ASN A 84 6.66 4.75 -20.42
CA ASN A 84 7.05 3.44 -20.92
C ASN A 84 6.76 2.34 -19.89
N MET A 85 7.15 2.56 -18.63
CA MET A 85 6.99 1.59 -17.55
C MET A 85 6.48 2.26 -16.27
N MET A 86 5.19 2.14 -16.05
CA MET A 86 4.52 2.70 -14.87
C MET A 86 4.87 1.91 -13.62
N SER A 87 5.67 2.49 -12.72
CA SER A 87 6.04 1.87 -11.44
C SER A 87 5.19 2.34 -10.27
N GLY A 88 4.64 3.55 -10.34
CA GLY A 88 3.80 4.14 -9.31
C GLY A 88 2.77 5.10 -9.88
N VAL A 89 1.69 5.28 -9.14
CA VAL A 89 0.64 6.28 -9.41
C VAL A 89 0.35 6.99 -8.11
N VAL A 90 0.31 8.32 -8.18
CA VAL A 90 -0.14 9.19 -7.09
C VAL A 90 -1.26 10.07 -7.61
N PHE A 91 -2.30 10.23 -6.82
CA PHE A 91 -3.42 11.10 -7.13
C PHE A 91 -3.46 12.30 -6.18
N ASP A 92 -3.56 13.47 -6.76
CA ASP A 92 -3.75 14.72 -6.05
C ASP A 92 -5.17 15.22 -6.31
N GLU A 93 -6.07 14.97 -5.37
CA GLU A 93 -7.47 15.34 -5.50
C GLU A 93 -7.66 16.85 -5.55
N GLN A 94 -6.85 17.61 -4.80
CA GLN A 94 -7.01 19.06 -4.70
C GLN A 94 -6.68 19.76 -6.03
N ASN A 95 -5.62 19.31 -6.71
CA ASN A 95 -5.20 19.83 -8.00
C ASN A 95 -5.80 19.06 -9.18
N GLU A 96 -6.56 17.99 -8.91
CA GLU A 96 -7.12 17.05 -9.91
C GLU A 96 -6.04 16.55 -10.87
N GLU A 97 -4.92 16.08 -10.31
CA GLU A 97 -3.74 15.63 -11.05
C GLU A 97 -3.38 14.17 -10.76
N ILE A 98 -2.97 13.47 -11.82
CA ILE A 98 -2.46 12.10 -11.78
C ILE A 98 -0.97 12.14 -12.08
N PHE A 99 -0.15 11.69 -11.13
CA PHE A 99 1.29 11.58 -11.25
C PHE A 99 1.66 10.14 -11.57
N ILE A 100 2.32 9.90 -12.68
CA ILE A 100 2.78 8.59 -13.12
C ILE A 100 4.29 8.51 -13.06
N LEU A 101 4.79 7.61 -12.22
CA LEU A 101 6.21 7.31 -12.09
C LEU A 101 6.65 6.41 -13.25
N ASP A 102 7.53 6.93 -14.12
CA ASP A 102 8.10 6.19 -15.24
C ASP A 102 9.55 5.82 -14.95
N ILE A 103 9.81 4.52 -14.70
CA ILE A 103 11.15 4.04 -14.34
C ILE A 103 11.97 3.56 -15.53
N ALA A 104 11.38 3.44 -16.72
CA ALA A 104 12.12 2.97 -17.92
C ALA A 104 12.90 4.08 -18.62
N SER A 105 12.53 5.33 -18.39
CA SER A 105 13.10 6.49 -19.07
C SER A 105 13.43 7.58 -18.08
N GLN A 106 14.71 7.81 -17.81
CA GLN A 106 15.21 9.02 -17.13
C GLN A 106 14.34 9.50 -15.96
N CYS A 107 14.56 9.05 -14.77
CA CYS A 107 14.05 9.58 -13.50
C CYS A 107 12.99 10.70 -13.63
N ARG A 108 11.76 10.35 -14.08
CA ARG A 108 10.73 11.32 -14.38
C ARG A 108 9.36 10.90 -13.84
N ILE A 109 8.57 11.89 -13.52
CA ILE A 109 7.16 11.74 -13.20
C ILE A 109 6.36 12.52 -14.23
N LEU A 110 5.46 11.86 -14.95
CA LEU A 110 4.55 12.52 -15.86
C LEU A 110 3.28 12.91 -15.12
N VAL A 111 2.83 14.13 -15.36
CA VAL A 111 1.64 14.67 -14.71
C VAL A 111 0.55 14.87 -15.76
N TYR A 112 -0.61 14.30 -15.46
CA TYR A 112 -1.82 14.43 -16.26
C TYR A 112 -2.93 15.06 -15.43
N SER A 113 -3.89 15.70 -16.09
CA SER A 113 -5.13 16.12 -15.44
C SER A 113 -5.98 14.89 -15.12
N ILE A 114 -7.00 15.07 -14.27
CA ILE A 114 -8.00 14.02 -14.03
C ILE A 114 -8.71 13.57 -15.31
N THR A 115 -8.77 14.39 -16.34
CA THR A 115 -9.34 14.07 -17.66
C THR A 115 -8.35 13.37 -18.60
N GLY A 116 -7.14 13.07 -18.13
CA GLY A 116 -6.10 12.36 -18.89
C GLY A 116 -5.30 13.24 -19.86
N GLU A 117 -5.39 14.57 -19.76
CA GLU A 117 -4.59 15.49 -20.55
C GLU A 117 -3.19 15.67 -19.93
N TYR A 118 -2.15 15.58 -20.75
CA TYR A 118 -0.78 15.83 -20.29
C TYR A 118 -0.60 17.28 -19.85
N LYS A 119 -0.07 17.50 -18.65
CA LYS A 119 0.22 18.82 -18.10
C LYS A 119 1.71 19.16 -18.13
N ARG A 120 2.55 18.31 -17.55
CA ARG A 120 4.00 18.54 -17.43
C ARG A 120 4.76 17.27 -17.08
N THR A 121 6.07 17.35 -17.10
CA THR A 121 6.98 16.31 -16.61
C THR A 121 7.84 16.87 -15.50
N LEU A 122 7.86 16.22 -14.36
CA LEU A 122 8.80 16.49 -13.28
C LEU A 122 10.06 15.68 -13.53
N LYS A 123 11.21 16.34 -13.46
CA LYS A 123 12.53 15.68 -13.56
C LYS A 123 13.20 15.76 -12.20
N TYR A 124 13.54 14.64 -11.65
CA TYR A 124 14.30 14.56 -10.41
C TYR A 124 15.72 14.05 -10.68
N ALA A 125 16.60 14.12 -9.70
CA ALA A 125 18.01 13.79 -9.84
C ALA A 125 18.21 12.32 -10.28
N ASP A 126 19.13 12.08 -11.20
CA ASP A 126 19.38 10.77 -11.83
C ASP A 126 19.89 9.70 -10.85
N ASP A 127 20.44 10.13 -9.72
CA ASP A 127 20.92 9.28 -8.64
C ASP A 127 19.82 8.86 -7.65
N LEU A 128 18.61 9.38 -7.76
CA LEU A 128 17.48 8.97 -6.92
C LEU A 128 16.74 7.75 -7.50
N ARG A 129 16.31 6.88 -6.61
CA ARG A 129 15.37 5.78 -6.89
C ARG A 129 14.22 5.89 -5.90
N ILE A 130 13.08 6.36 -6.35
CA ILE A 130 12.05 6.89 -5.46
C ILE A 130 10.77 6.07 -5.45
N THR A 131 10.18 5.94 -4.25
CA THR A 131 8.76 5.72 -4.04
C THR A 131 8.13 7.06 -3.69
N VAL A 132 6.94 7.35 -4.24
CA VAL A 132 6.34 8.69 -4.22
C VAL A 132 4.96 8.63 -3.57
N TYR A 133 4.65 9.66 -2.79
CA TYR A 133 3.36 9.88 -2.13
C TYR A 133 2.94 11.33 -2.34
N ASN A 134 1.62 11.58 -2.40
CA ASN A 134 1.13 12.95 -2.32
C ASN A 134 1.38 13.50 -0.92
N PHE A 135 1.76 14.75 -0.76
CA PHE A 135 1.99 15.32 0.58
C PHE A 135 1.14 16.55 0.84
N ASP A 136 1.40 17.63 0.13
CA ASP A 136 0.65 18.88 0.22
C ASP A 136 0.37 19.42 -1.18
N ASP A 137 -0.17 20.66 -1.27
CA ASP A 137 -0.55 21.27 -2.54
C ASP A 137 0.64 21.50 -3.47
N GLU A 138 1.85 21.65 -2.93
CA GLU A 138 3.05 22.05 -3.65
C GLU A 138 4.09 20.94 -3.77
N THR A 139 4.02 19.92 -2.88
CA THR A 139 5.11 18.93 -2.78
C THR A 139 4.61 17.48 -2.78
N LEU A 140 5.50 16.61 -3.26
CA LEU A 140 5.42 15.17 -3.13
C LEU A 140 6.40 14.73 -2.04
N LEU A 141 5.96 13.84 -1.15
CA LEU A 141 6.87 13.11 -0.26
C LEU A 141 7.48 11.95 -1.03
N VAL A 142 8.79 11.83 -1.00
CA VAL A 142 9.49 10.72 -1.63
C VAL A 142 10.40 10.01 -0.65
N TYR A 143 10.54 8.72 -0.86
CA TYR A 143 11.50 7.85 -0.19
C TYR A 143 12.54 7.40 -1.22
N ASP A 144 13.81 7.72 -0.97
CA ASP A 144 14.90 7.33 -1.84
C ASP A 144 15.41 5.92 -1.49
N GLU A 145 15.31 5.01 -2.44
CA GLU A 145 15.79 3.62 -2.33
C GLU A 145 17.18 3.43 -2.93
N ASN A 146 17.81 4.51 -3.41
CA ASN A 146 19.10 4.39 -4.09
C ASN A 146 20.18 3.80 -3.17
N GLY A 147 21.04 2.99 -3.74
CA GLY A 147 22.17 2.36 -3.02
C GLY A 147 21.80 1.24 -2.04
N LEU A 148 20.50 0.99 -1.75
CA LEU A 148 20.11 -0.07 -0.80
C LEU A 148 20.42 -1.49 -1.29
N MET A 149 20.66 -1.67 -2.59
CA MET A 149 21.04 -2.94 -3.19
C MET A 149 22.52 -2.99 -3.57
N SER A 150 23.27 -1.93 -3.33
CA SER A 150 24.69 -1.88 -3.63
C SER A 150 25.50 -2.56 -2.53
N GLN A 151 26.62 -3.18 -2.89
CA GLN A 151 27.49 -3.87 -1.93
C GLN A 151 28.28 -2.90 -1.05
N ASP A 152 28.43 -1.66 -1.49
CA ASP A 152 29.19 -0.60 -0.83
C ASP A 152 28.34 0.23 0.14
N ASN A 153 27.01 -0.07 0.26
CA ASN A 153 26.06 0.66 1.10
C ASN A 153 26.09 2.17 0.87
N SER A 154 26.27 2.60 -0.37
CA SER A 154 26.33 4.02 -0.77
C SER A 154 24.93 4.66 -0.83
N TYR A 155 24.17 4.61 0.25
CA TYR A 155 22.84 5.20 0.38
C TYR A 155 22.83 6.46 1.24
N SER A 156 21.83 7.31 1.01
CA SER A 156 21.56 8.46 1.89
C SER A 156 21.06 7.99 3.25
N GLU A 157 21.61 8.55 4.33
CA GLU A 157 21.12 8.33 5.70
C GLU A 157 19.83 9.12 6.01
N LYS A 158 19.45 10.07 5.13
CA LYS A 158 18.19 10.82 5.16
C LYS A 158 17.37 10.54 3.90
N PRO A 159 16.63 9.43 3.85
CA PRO A 159 15.98 9.00 2.63
C PRO A 159 14.66 9.70 2.30
N TYR A 160 14.11 10.47 3.21
CA TYR A 160 12.82 11.13 3.02
C TYR A 160 13.01 12.56 2.56
N LEU A 161 12.50 12.87 1.37
CA LEU A 161 12.65 14.16 0.70
C LEU A 161 11.28 14.72 0.33
N LEU A 162 11.17 16.04 0.21
CA LEU A 162 10.05 16.69 -0.46
C LEU A 162 10.49 17.19 -1.84
N LEU A 163 9.78 16.78 -2.88
CA LEU A 163 9.97 17.24 -4.25
C LEU A 163 8.88 18.21 -4.65
N SER A 164 9.25 19.25 -5.40
CA SER A 164 8.33 20.21 -5.98
C SER A 164 7.41 19.55 -7.02
N LYS A 165 6.11 19.76 -6.92
CA LYS A 165 5.12 19.35 -7.92
C LYS A 165 5.20 20.17 -9.22
N THR A 166 5.95 21.26 -9.22
CA THR A 166 6.13 22.12 -10.39
C THR A 166 7.16 21.54 -11.36
N ASP A 167 8.32 21.11 -10.85
CA ASP A 167 9.48 20.74 -11.68
C ASP A 167 10.22 19.47 -11.24
N GLY A 168 9.94 18.96 -10.04
CA GLY A 168 10.60 17.76 -9.48
C GLY A 168 11.89 18.06 -8.73
N SER A 169 12.24 19.33 -8.52
CA SER A 169 13.40 19.71 -7.71
C SER A 169 13.21 19.34 -6.25
N VAL A 170 14.32 19.04 -5.55
CA VAL A 170 14.31 18.79 -4.10
C VAL A 170 14.06 20.11 -3.38
N VAL A 171 12.98 20.17 -2.60
CA VAL A 171 12.64 21.33 -1.75
C VAL A 171 13.40 21.26 -0.42
N THR A 172 13.35 20.09 0.22
CA THR A 172 14.05 19.83 1.49
C THR A 172 14.12 18.33 1.78
N ASP A 173 15.03 17.94 2.67
CA ASP A 173 14.97 16.64 3.34
C ASP A 173 14.12 16.70 4.61
N LEU A 174 13.63 15.55 5.05
CA LEU A 174 13.02 15.41 6.38
C LEU A 174 14.08 14.94 7.37
N ASP A 175 13.97 15.38 8.62
CA ASP A 175 14.93 15.02 9.66
C ASP A 175 14.68 13.62 10.24
N ILE A 176 14.64 12.63 9.33
CA ILE A 176 14.60 11.20 9.63
C ILE A 176 15.95 10.60 9.29
N TYR A 177 16.72 10.32 10.32
CA TYR A 177 18.08 9.80 10.20
C TYR A 177 18.10 8.28 10.38
N LEU A 178 18.54 7.57 9.35
CA LEU A 178 18.63 6.12 9.28
C LEU A 178 20.07 5.69 8.88
N PRO A 179 21.00 5.59 9.84
CA PRO A 179 22.39 5.27 9.55
C PRO A 179 22.60 3.85 9.03
N VAL A 180 21.66 2.96 9.35
CA VAL A 180 21.61 1.60 8.82
C VAL A 180 20.25 1.41 8.16
N ARG A 181 20.26 1.14 6.86
CA ARG A 181 19.04 0.96 6.06
C ARG A 181 18.94 -0.43 5.50
N TYR A 182 17.71 -0.92 5.40
CA TYR A 182 17.38 -2.23 4.86
C TYR A 182 16.56 -2.11 3.59
N SER A 183 16.94 -2.89 2.59
CA SER A 183 16.18 -2.94 1.33
C SER A 183 14.89 -3.71 1.51
N ARG A 184 13.80 -3.21 0.92
CA ARG A 184 12.56 -3.96 0.73
C ARG A 184 12.70 -5.07 -0.31
N ARG A 185 13.72 -5.00 -1.14
CA ARG A 185 14.01 -6.01 -2.15
C ARG A 185 14.94 -7.03 -1.55
N GLY A 186 14.56 -8.27 -1.64
CA GLY A 186 15.38 -9.41 -1.27
C GLY A 186 15.54 -10.34 -2.45
N ALA A 187 16.56 -11.19 -2.38
CA ALA A 187 16.74 -12.26 -3.32
C ALA A 187 17.24 -13.50 -2.55
N PHE A 188 16.81 -14.66 -2.98
CA PHE A 188 17.34 -15.94 -2.50
C PHE A 188 17.61 -16.84 -3.72
N SER A 189 18.61 -17.72 -3.55
CA SER A 189 18.94 -18.70 -4.56
C SER A 189 18.48 -20.10 -4.13
N TYR A 190 17.96 -20.85 -5.07
CA TYR A 190 17.51 -22.21 -4.86
C TYR A 190 17.88 -23.08 -6.06
N THR A 191 17.89 -24.39 -5.89
CA THR A 191 18.10 -25.34 -6.96
C THR A 191 16.74 -25.88 -7.43
N ASP A 192 16.43 -25.74 -8.72
CA ASP A 192 15.18 -26.24 -9.28
C ASP A 192 15.16 -27.78 -9.39
N ALA A 193 14.03 -28.34 -9.83
CA ALA A 193 13.87 -29.79 -10.01
C ALA A 193 14.82 -30.40 -11.05
N ASN A 194 15.42 -29.58 -11.91
CA ASN A 194 16.37 -30.00 -12.96
C ASN A 194 17.83 -29.86 -12.49
N GLY A 195 18.07 -29.45 -11.24
CA GLY A 195 19.40 -29.23 -10.69
C GLY A 195 20.02 -27.88 -11.08
N GLN A 196 19.24 -26.96 -11.66
CA GLN A 196 19.73 -25.64 -12.09
C GLN A 196 19.62 -24.65 -10.93
N GLN A 197 20.68 -23.87 -10.71
CA GLN A 197 20.68 -22.76 -9.75
C GLN A 197 19.80 -21.62 -10.28
N MET A 198 18.76 -21.30 -9.52
CA MET A 198 17.83 -20.21 -9.80
C MET A 198 17.96 -19.15 -8.72
N THR A 199 17.80 -17.87 -9.12
CA THR A 199 17.68 -16.77 -8.16
C THR A 199 16.34 -16.09 -8.35
N GLN A 200 15.57 -15.99 -7.28
CA GLN A 200 14.30 -15.28 -7.28
C GLN A 200 14.39 -14.03 -6.42
N SER A 201 14.03 -12.91 -7.04
CA SER A 201 13.86 -11.64 -6.32
C SER A 201 12.43 -11.47 -5.86
N PHE A 202 12.25 -10.83 -4.72
CA PHE A 202 10.94 -10.49 -4.17
C PHE A 202 10.98 -9.10 -3.56
N MET A 203 9.80 -8.50 -3.43
CA MET A 203 9.61 -7.26 -2.72
C MET A 203 8.79 -7.50 -1.46
N ILE A 204 9.22 -6.96 -0.35
CA ILE A 204 8.48 -7.00 0.90
C ILE A 204 7.36 -5.98 0.82
N ALA A 205 6.14 -6.47 0.71
CA ALA A 205 4.94 -5.65 0.79
C ALA A 205 4.61 -5.36 2.26
N MET A 206 5.48 -4.65 2.95
CA MET A 206 5.12 -4.06 4.24
C MET A 206 4.35 -2.77 4.00
N ALA A 207 3.42 -2.51 4.89
CA ALA A 207 2.69 -1.27 4.85
C ALA A 207 3.66 -0.10 4.99
N ASP A 208 3.59 0.76 4.03
CA ASP A 208 4.44 1.91 3.88
C ASP A 208 3.81 3.14 4.54
N ASN A 209 4.45 4.25 4.28
CA ASN A 209 3.94 5.57 4.61
C ASN A 209 2.50 5.74 4.15
N LYS A 210 1.63 6.27 5.01
CA LYS A 210 0.20 6.39 4.72
C LYS A 210 -0.39 7.66 5.29
N TYR A 211 -1.45 8.13 4.65
CA TYR A 211 -2.26 9.18 5.20
C TYR A 211 -2.96 8.75 6.49
N PHE A 212 -3.05 9.69 7.40
CA PHE A 212 -3.88 9.64 8.58
C PHE A 212 -4.66 10.96 8.66
N GLY A 213 -5.74 11.03 7.91
CA GLY A 213 -6.45 12.26 7.67
C GLY A 213 -5.57 13.28 6.94
N GLU A 214 -5.33 14.44 7.56
CA GLU A 214 -4.43 15.46 7.02
C GLU A 214 -2.95 15.20 7.30
N ASP A 215 -2.64 14.33 8.26
CA ASP A 215 -1.27 13.96 8.64
C ASP A 215 -0.79 12.74 7.83
N PHE A 216 0.47 12.43 7.98
CA PHE A 216 1.12 11.30 7.31
C PHE A 216 1.82 10.42 8.34
N VAL A 217 1.62 9.11 8.27
CA VAL A 217 2.33 8.13 9.09
C VAL A 217 3.52 7.62 8.31
N ILE A 218 4.71 7.88 8.81
CA ILE A 218 5.96 7.40 8.22
C ILE A 218 6.41 6.16 8.97
N SER A 219 6.50 5.06 8.24
CA SER A 219 6.90 3.77 8.74
C SER A 219 8.02 3.20 7.88
N ASP A 220 9.24 3.16 8.42
CA ASP A 220 10.40 2.60 7.75
C ASP A 220 10.82 1.29 8.42
N MET A 221 11.06 0.25 7.61
CA MET A 221 11.47 -1.06 8.10
C MET A 221 12.85 -1.07 8.78
N SER A 222 13.62 0.00 8.60
CA SER A 222 14.94 0.20 9.22
C SER A 222 14.86 0.99 10.52
N SER A 223 13.67 1.46 10.91
CA SER A 223 13.42 2.27 12.08
C SER A 223 12.69 1.51 13.17
N ASP A 224 13.07 1.74 14.41
CA ASP A 224 12.29 1.29 15.57
C ASP A 224 11.10 2.23 15.86
N THR A 225 11.08 3.41 15.25
CA THR A 225 10.06 4.43 15.48
C THR A 225 9.21 4.63 14.23
N ILE A 226 7.90 4.63 14.43
CA ILE A 226 6.94 5.11 13.46
C ILE A 226 6.63 6.56 13.82
N TYR A 227 6.66 7.44 12.83
CA TYR A 227 6.49 8.87 13.01
C TYR A 227 5.15 9.34 12.44
N LYS A 228 4.66 10.43 12.99
CA LYS A 228 3.62 11.25 12.40
C LYS A 228 4.24 12.53 11.83
N LEU A 229 3.98 12.81 10.57
CA LEU A 229 4.36 14.02 9.86
C LEU A 229 3.11 14.84 9.59
N THR A 230 3.06 16.05 10.11
CA THR A 230 1.96 16.99 9.84
C THR A 230 2.15 17.74 8.53
N LYS A 231 1.08 18.33 7.98
CA LYS A 231 1.18 19.24 6.82
C LYS A 231 2.13 20.43 7.06
N ASN A 232 2.30 20.85 8.30
CA ASN A 232 3.26 21.89 8.68
C ASN A 232 4.71 21.38 8.75
N ARG A 233 4.96 20.14 8.31
CA ARG A 233 6.26 19.46 8.31
C ARG A 233 6.83 19.20 9.70
N GLU A 234 5.96 19.17 10.71
CA GLU A 234 6.34 18.76 12.07
C GLU A 234 6.39 17.24 12.16
N LEU A 235 7.55 16.70 12.50
CA LEU A 235 7.78 15.28 12.67
C LEU A 235 7.73 14.92 14.15
N THR A 236 6.82 14.05 14.53
CA THR A 236 6.68 13.57 15.91
C THR A 236 6.67 12.05 15.99
N PRO A 237 7.37 11.43 16.95
CA PRO A 237 7.30 9.99 17.13
C PRO A 237 5.91 9.58 17.61
N LEU A 238 5.29 8.62 16.89
CA LEU A 238 3.96 8.10 17.18
C LEU A 238 4.02 6.86 18.08
N ILE A 239 4.87 5.89 17.73
CA ILE A 239 5.00 4.62 18.42
C ILE A 239 6.40 4.04 18.21
N VAL A 240 6.92 3.32 19.20
CA VAL A 240 8.23 2.69 19.14
C VAL A 240 8.14 1.20 19.44
N ARG A 241 8.98 0.41 18.82
CA ARG A 241 9.10 -1.02 19.08
C ARG A 241 10.27 -1.34 20.03
N THR A 242 10.16 -2.51 20.64
CA THR A 242 11.27 -3.22 21.27
C THR A 242 11.11 -4.72 21.01
N PRO A 243 12.17 -5.53 20.89
CA PRO A 243 13.57 -5.12 20.74
C PRO A 243 13.82 -4.35 19.45
N SER A 244 14.97 -3.69 19.33
CA SER A 244 15.37 -2.92 18.14
C SER A 244 15.44 -3.82 16.91
N VAL A 245 15.11 -3.24 15.73
CA VAL A 245 15.24 -3.90 14.42
C VAL A 245 16.70 -4.36 14.16
N HIS A 246 17.67 -3.71 14.79
CA HIS A 246 19.09 -4.03 14.64
C HIS A 246 19.58 -5.12 15.63
N ALA A 247 18.72 -5.57 16.55
CA ALA A 247 19.12 -6.46 17.65
C ALA A 247 18.94 -7.95 17.36
N SER A 248 18.27 -8.33 16.27
CA SER A 248 17.95 -9.73 15.96
C SER A 248 18.58 -10.22 14.65
N ASP A 249 18.98 -11.50 14.63
CA ASP A 249 19.39 -12.20 13.44
C ASP A 249 18.73 -13.60 13.44
N PRO A 250 17.87 -13.97 12.51
CA PRO A 250 17.38 -13.11 11.41
C PRO A 250 16.62 -11.89 11.92
N ARG A 251 16.70 -10.83 11.13
CA ARG A 251 16.13 -9.53 11.47
C ARG A 251 14.62 -9.58 11.50
N ILE A 252 14.01 -8.88 12.46
CA ILE A 252 12.55 -8.71 12.50
C ILE A 252 12.27 -7.24 12.12
N VAL A 253 11.72 -7.03 10.93
CA VAL A 253 11.25 -5.72 10.46
C VAL A 253 9.80 -5.50 10.86
N TRP A 254 9.36 -4.25 10.92
CA TRP A 254 7.98 -3.92 11.20
C TRP A 254 7.50 -2.75 10.37
N GLY A 255 6.18 -2.55 10.32
CA GLY A 255 5.56 -1.45 9.61
C GLY A 255 4.13 -1.21 10.06
N SER A 256 3.61 -0.03 9.72
CA SER A 256 2.22 0.35 9.99
C SER A 256 1.28 -0.15 8.91
N GLY A 257 0.05 -0.44 9.30
CA GLY A 257 -1.10 -0.66 8.43
C GLY A 257 -2.10 0.48 8.53
N VAL A 258 -3.38 0.14 8.59
CA VAL A 258 -4.46 1.11 8.81
C VAL A 258 -4.25 1.81 10.15
N THR A 259 -4.32 3.14 10.11
CA THR A 259 -4.25 4.00 11.28
C THR A 259 -5.55 4.80 11.38
N THR A 260 -6.13 4.81 12.56
CA THR A 260 -7.35 5.55 12.90
C THR A 260 -7.11 6.42 14.13
N ASP A 261 -8.07 7.24 14.52
CA ASP A 261 -8.01 7.98 15.80
C ASP A 261 -8.05 7.02 17.01
N GLN A 262 -8.52 5.78 16.83
CA GLN A 262 -8.70 4.81 17.91
C GLN A 262 -7.54 3.83 18.01
N PHE A 263 -6.97 3.38 16.87
CA PHE A 263 -5.94 2.35 16.83
C PHE A 263 -4.98 2.50 15.65
N ILE A 264 -3.85 1.85 15.76
CA ILE A 264 -2.93 1.59 14.66
C ILE A 264 -2.71 0.08 14.51
N LEU A 265 -2.85 -0.40 13.26
CA LEU A 265 -2.45 -1.74 12.90
C LEU A 265 -0.98 -1.77 12.55
N LEU A 266 -0.29 -2.79 13.01
CA LEU A 266 1.14 -2.99 12.82
C LEU A 266 1.38 -4.42 12.37
N SER A 267 2.45 -4.63 11.63
CA SER A 267 2.90 -5.97 11.23
C SER A 267 4.39 -6.10 11.46
N ALA A 268 4.81 -7.19 12.10
CA ALA A 268 6.21 -7.55 12.23
C ALA A 268 6.50 -8.83 11.44
N MET A 269 7.63 -8.86 10.74
CA MET A 269 8.02 -9.93 9.85
C MET A 269 9.48 -10.32 10.06
N THR A 270 9.74 -11.60 10.21
CA THR A 270 11.11 -12.12 10.31
C THR A 270 11.71 -12.30 8.93
N MET A 271 12.88 -11.69 8.72
CA MET A 271 13.60 -11.67 7.45
C MET A 271 14.57 -12.87 7.36
N ASP A 272 14.03 -14.09 7.34
CA ASP A 272 14.80 -15.33 7.15
C ASP A 272 14.77 -15.74 5.68
N TYR A 273 15.74 -15.25 4.91
CA TYR A 273 15.86 -15.53 3.47
C TYR A 273 16.12 -17.01 3.16
N GLU A 274 16.80 -17.74 4.06
CA GLU A 274 17.02 -19.17 3.88
C GLU A 274 15.74 -19.97 4.10
N ALA A 275 14.94 -19.59 5.11
CA ALA A 275 13.62 -20.19 5.30
C ALA A 275 12.69 -19.92 4.13
N PHE A 276 12.78 -18.73 3.53
CA PHE A 276 12.03 -18.38 2.31
C PHE A 276 12.44 -19.27 1.14
N GLY A 277 13.74 -19.47 0.92
CA GLY A 277 14.27 -20.38 -0.10
C GLY A 277 13.79 -21.82 0.09
N ARG A 278 13.86 -22.34 1.32
CA ARG A 278 13.38 -23.69 1.66
C ARG A 278 11.85 -23.84 1.45
N ALA A 279 11.07 -22.84 1.83
CA ALA A 279 9.62 -22.86 1.64
C ALA A 279 9.23 -22.90 0.17
N LEU A 280 9.97 -22.20 -0.70
CA LEU A 280 9.74 -22.23 -2.14
C LEU A 280 10.12 -23.54 -2.81
N GLN A 281 11.19 -24.18 -2.36
CA GLN A 281 11.56 -25.52 -2.87
C GLN A 281 10.47 -26.58 -2.58
N ASN A 282 9.72 -26.39 -1.50
CA ASN A 282 8.64 -27.28 -1.07
C ASN A 282 7.26 -26.91 -1.63
N GLN A 283 7.18 -26.07 -2.65
CA GLN A 283 5.94 -25.47 -3.18
C GLN A 283 4.89 -26.44 -3.76
N ASN A 284 5.08 -27.74 -3.70
CA ASN A 284 4.03 -28.70 -4.09
C ASN A 284 2.79 -28.72 -3.17
N GLN A 285 2.72 -27.88 -2.11
CA GLN A 285 1.65 -27.93 -1.11
C GLN A 285 1.12 -26.58 -0.62
N GLY A 286 0.89 -25.63 -1.51
CA GLY A 286 0.22 -24.37 -1.12
C GLY A 286 1.15 -23.15 -1.12
N GLY A 287 0.59 -21.99 -1.38
CA GLY A 287 1.33 -20.76 -1.65
C GLY A 287 2.33 -20.35 -0.55
N PHE A 288 3.39 -19.69 -0.97
CA PHE A 288 4.40 -19.12 -0.09
C PHE A 288 3.84 -17.97 0.74
N SER A 289 3.96 -18.04 2.04
CA SER A 289 3.65 -16.91 2.93
C SER A 289 4.86 -16.64 3.83
N ILE A 290 5.24 -15.37 3.91
CA ILE A 290 6.27 -14.94 4.87
C ILE A 290 5.61 -14.88 6.25
N PRO A 291 6.15 -15.58 7.28
CA PRO A 291 5.59 -15.49 8.61
C PRO A 291 5.58 -14.06 9.13
N SER A 292 4.40 -13.57 9.45
CA SER A 292 4.22 -12.23 10.00
C SER A 292 3.27 -12.29 11.20
N THR A 293 3.52 -11.44 12.18
CA THR A 293 2.62 -11.24 13.33
C THR A 293 1.99 -9.86 13.20
N GLY A 294 0.65 -9.83 13.19
CA GLY A 294 -0.11 -8.59 13.22
C GLY A 294 -0.30 -8.12 14.66
N PHE A 295 -0.21 -6.82 14.89
CA PHE A 295 -0.52 -6.17 16.17
C PHE A 295 -1.54 -5.07 15.96
N MET A 296 -2.31 -4.77 16.98
CA MET A 296 -3.14 -3.58 17.08
C MET A 296 -2.83 -2.89 18.40
N TYR A 297 -2.53 -1.60 18.32
CA TYR A 297 -2.39 -0.76 19.51
C TYR A 297 -3.57 0.21 19.57
N GLU A 298 -4.27 0.24 20.69
CA GLU A 298 -5.41 1.13 20.95
C GLU A 298 -4.94 2.37 21.71
N PHE A 299 -5.14 3.55 21.11
CA PHE A 299 -4.59 4.80 21.68
C PHE A 299 -5.26 5.20 22.99
N ALA A 300 -6.58 4.96 23.14
CA ALA A 300 -7.33 5.38 24.32
C ALA A 300 -7.01 4.54 25.57
N THR A 301 -6.80 3.23 25.41
CA THR A 301 -6.57 2.29 26.52
C THR A 301 -5.09 2.00 26.74
N GLY A 302 -4.26 2.17 25.71
CA GLY A 302 -2.86 1.74 25.69
C GLY A 302 -2.70 0.22 25.56
N GLU A 303 -3.76 -0.50 25.24
CA GLU A 303 -3.76 -1.94 25.09
C GLU A 303 -3.15 -2.35 23.75
N THR A 304 -2.45 -3.49 23.76
CA THR A 304 -1.92 -4.14 22.57
C THR A 304 -2.55 -5.53 22.43
N SER A 305 -3.03 -5.83 21.22
CA SER A 305 -3.51 -7.17 20.84
C SER A 305 -2.65 -7.72 19.69
N CYS A 306 -2.60 -9.04 19.52
CA CYS A 306 -1.96 -9.68 18.36
C CYS A 306 -2.97 -10.51 17.58
N ASP A 307 -2.62 -10.82 16.31
CA ASP A 307 -3.42 -11.65 15.41
C ASP A 307 -4.89 -11.20 15.35
N VAL A 308 -5.08 -9.88 15.20
CA VAL A 308 -6.42 -9.29 15.16
C VAL A 308 -7.14 -9.73 13.90
N THR A 309 -8.34 -10.28 14.09
CA THR A 309 -9.23 -10.69 13.01
C THR A 309 -10.38 -9.72 12.90
N PHE A 310 -10.55 -9.13 11.72
CA PHE A 310 -11.73 -8.36 11.38
C PHE A 310 -12.72 -9.28 10.67
N VAL A 311 -13.92 -9.37 11.22
CA VAL A 311 -15.04 -10.14 10.64
C VAL A 311 -16.01 -9.17 10.01
N ASN A 312 -16.31 -9.40 8.73
CA ASN A 312 -17.38 -8.70 8.04
C ASN A 312 -18.63 -9.58 8.10
N ASP A 313 -19.67 -9.14 8.80
CA ASP A 313 -20.90 -9.92 9.01
C ASP A 313 -21.69 -10.16 7.72
N ASP A 314 -21.47 -9.34 6.68
CA ASP A 314 -22.04 -9.56 5.35
C ASP A 314 -21.32 -10.67 4.58
N PHE A 315 -20.06 -10.98 4.97
CA PHE A 315 -19.24 -12.05 4.39
C PHE A 315 -18.37 -12.73 5.48
N PRO A 316 -19.00 -13.44 6.43
CA PRO A 316 -18.33 -13.91 7.65
C PRO A 316 -17.31 -15.05 7.41
N SER A 317 -17.42 -15.78 6.30
CA SER A 317 -16.44 -16.84 5.94
C SER A 317 -15.13 -16.28 5.36
N GLY A 318 -15.14 -15.01 4.92
CA GLY A 318 -13.98 -14.35 4.34
C GLY A 318 -13.08 -13.71 5.40
N ARG A 319 -11.77 -13.91 5.31
CA ARG A 319 -10.83 -13.04 6.02
C ARG A 319 -10.92 -11.65 5.42
N THR A 320 -11.48 -10.71 6.16
CA THR A 320 -11.50 -9.31 5.74
C THR A 320 -10.10 -8.72 5.87
N ARG A 321 -9.50 -8.40 4.73
CA ARG A 321 -8.25 -7.64 4.69
C ARG A 321 -8.58 -6.17 4.60
N LEU A 322 -8.19 -5.41 5.60
CA LEU A 322 -8.26 -3.97 5.56
C LEU A 322 -7.06 -3.44 4.78
N GLY A 323 -7.30 -3.00 3.57
CA GLY A 323 -6.32 -2.28 2.77
C GLY A 323 -6.19 -0.84 3.23
N GLY A 324 -5.06 -0.22 2.91
CA GLY A 324 -4.85 1.19 3.16
C GLY A 324 -4.44 1.88 1.87
N PRO A 325 -5.33 2.09 0.88
CA PRO A 325 -5.06 3.04 -0.18
C PRO A 325 -4.84 4.41 0.43
N GLU A 326 -4.21 5.32 -0.29
CA GLU A 326 -4.16 6.71 0.14
C GLU A 326 -5.57 7.25 0.32
N SER A 327 -5.85 7.87 1.47
CA SER A 327 -7.15 8.49 1.75
C SER A 327 -6.97 9.75 2.59
N PRO A 328 -7.57 10.88 2.18
CA PRO A 328 -7.58 12.09 2.98
C PRO A 328 -8.57 12.00 4.15
N GLN A 329 -9.50 11.06 4.13
CA GLN A 329 -10.44 10.86 5.23
C GLN A 329 -9.78 10.07 6.35
N LYS A 330 -9.94 10.57 7.58
CA LYS A 330 -9.57 9.84 8.79
C LYS A 330 -10.43 8.60 8.98
N ASN A 331 -9.87 7.63 9.68
CA ASN A 331 -10.60 6.43 10.10
C ASN A 331 -11.15 5.60 8.93
N ARG A 332 -10.50 5.66 7.75
CA ARG A 332 -10.93 4.95 6.55
C ARG A 332 -9.95 3.86 6.16
N ALA A 333 -10.50 2.70 5.88
CA ALA A 333 -9.83 1.62 5.17
C ALA A 333 -10.64 1.26 3.92
N ALA A 334 -9.99 0.74 2.89
CA ALA A 334 -10.70 0.23 1.73
C ALA A 334 -9.93 -0.94 1.11
N SER A 335 -10.65 -1.80 0.43
CA SER A 335 -10.08 -2.92 -0.32
C SER A 335 -10.92 -3.24 -1.55
N MET A 336 -10.27 -3.83 -2.53
CA MET A 336 -10.97 -4.40 -3.69
C MET A 336 -11.26 -5.87 -3.43
N ILE A 337 -12.47 -6.29 -3.74
CA ILE A 337 -12.89 -7.69 -3.67
C ILE A 337 -13.21 -8.17 -5.09
N GLN A 338 -12.52 -9.21 -5.51
CA GLN A 338 -12.71 -9.78 -6.84
C GLN A 338 -14.11 -10.40 -6.94
N LEU A 339 -14.84 -10.08 -8.01
CA LEU A 339 -16.23 -10.48 -8.16
C LEU A 339 -16.41 -12.00 -8.17
N HIS A 340 -15.51 -12.74 -8.82
CA HIS A 340 -15.60 -14.22 -8.84
C HIS A 340 -15.57 -14.82 -7.42
N THR A 341 -14.84 -14.21 -6.48
CA THR A 341 -14.80 -14.66 -5.07
C THR A 341 -16.17 -14.47 -4.42
N LEU A 342 -16.83 -13.36 -4.70
CA LEU A 342 -18.14 -13.04 -4.14
C LEU A 342 -19.26 -13.86 -4.83
N LYS A 343 -19.16 -14.13 -6.14
CA LYS A 343 -20.09 -15.02 -6.84
C LYS A 343 -20.04 -16.44 -6.29
N THR A 344 -18.84 -16.99 -6.08
CA THR A 344 -18.69 -18.29 -5.40
C THR A 344 -19.31 -18.26 -4.00
N ALA A 345 -19.06 -17.21 -3.23
CA ALA A 345 -19.63 -17.07 -1.89
C ALA A 345 -21.17 -16.93 -1.92
N LEU A 346 -21.74 -16.30 -2.96
CA LEU A 346 -23.19 -16.22 -3.16
C LEU A 346 -23.79 -17.61 -3.41
N GLU A 347 -23.18 -18.41 -4.29
CA GLU A 347 -23.61 -19.79 -4.59
C GLU A 347 -23.56 -20.67 -3.35
N GLU A 348 -22.52 -20.49 -2.51
CA GLU A 348 -22.33 -21.20 -1.24
C GLU A 348 -23.21 -20.64 -0.10
N LYS A 349 -24.04 -19.62 -0.36
CA LYS A 349 -24.92 -18.95 0.63
C LYS A 349 -24.15 -18.37 1.83
N GLN A 350 -22.98 -17.85 1.57
CA GLN A 350 -22.10 -17.24 2.57
C GLN A 350 -22.25 -15.72 2.68
N LEU A 351 -22.93 -15.09 1.70
CA LEU A 351 -23.21 -13.66 1.71
C LEU A 351 -24.51 -13.35 2.43
N LYS A 352 -24.57 -12.14 2.99
CA LYS A 352 -25.76 -11.64 3.70
C LYS A 352 -26.03 -10.18 3.36
N GLY A 353 -27.24 -9.74 3.75
CA GLY A 353 -27.62 -8.34 3.73
C GLY A 353 -27.61 -7.68 2.38
N ASP A 354 -27.09 -6.46 2.32
CA ASP A 354 -27.05 -5.68 1.09
C ASP A 354 -25.96 -6.14 0.13
N LEU A 355 -24.89 -6.75 0.63
CA LEU A 355 -23.86 -7.37 -0.21
C LEU A 355 -24.42 -8.53 -1.02
N GLU A 356 -25.24 -9.42 -0.42
CA GLU A 356 -25.88 -10.52 -1.12
C GLU A 356 -26.74 -10.03 -2.29
N LYS A 357 -27.58 -9.00 -2.04
CA LYS A 357 -28.45 -8.40 -3.05
C LYS A 357 -27.64 -7.76 -4.19
N LEU A 358 -26.58 -7.03 -3.82
CA LEU A 358 -25.70 -6.39 -4.78
C LEU A 358 -25.05 -7.44 -5.70
N ILE A 359 -24.44 -8.47 -5.14
CA ILE A 359 -23.76 -9.52 -5.93
C ILE A 359 -24.73 -10.32 -6.80
N ALA A 360 -25.95 -10.53 -6.32
CA ALA A 360 -26.99 -11.19 -7.13
C ALA A 360 -27.40 -10.37 -8.38
N SER A 361 -27.21 -9.05 -8.36
CA SER A 361 -27.57 -8.14 -9.46
C SER A 361 -26.47 -7.91 -10.50
N LEU A 362 -25.23 -8.30 -10.22
CA LEU A 362 -24.09 -8.15 -11.11
C LEU A 362 -23.93 -9.36 -12.04
N ASP A 363 -23.28 -9.19 -13.18
CA ASP A 363 -22.91 -10.27 -14.08
C ASP A 363 -21.56 -10.90 -13.65
N GLU A 364 -21.24 -12.12 -14.11
CA GLU A 364 -20.02 -12.83 -13.72
C GLU A 364 -18.73 -12.13 -14.18
N ASP A 365 -18.81 -11.43 -15.31
CA ASP A 365 -17.68 -10.75 -15.95
C ASP A 365 -17.56 -9.27 -15.52
N ASP A 366 -18.37 -8.82 -14.57
CA ASP A 366 -18.28 -7.45 -14.06
C ASP A 366 -16.98 -7.19 -13.29
N ASN A 367 -16.61 -5.92 -13.22
CA ASN A 367 -15.44 -5.45 -12.50
C ASN A 367 -15.52 -5.77 -10.98
N PRO A 368 -14.38 -5.79 -10.27
CA PRO A 368 -14.36 -5.93 -8.82
C PRO A 368 -15.20 -4.87 -8.11
N ILE A 369 -15.61 -5.15 -6.88
CA ILE A 369 -16.20 -4.16 -5.99
C ILE A 369 -15.15 -3.54 -5.08
N VAL A 370 -15.34 -2.27 -4.76
CA VAL A 370 -14.59 -1.59 -3.70
C VAL A 370 -15.41 -1.64 -2.42
N MET A 371 -14.83 -2.21 -1.36
CA MET A 371 -15.36 -2.15 -0.01
C MET A 371 -14.67 -1.00 0.73
N ILE A 372 -15.44 -0.05 1.23
CA ILE A 372 -14.98 1.03 2.09
C ILE A 372 -15.45 0.74 3.51
N VAL A 373 -14.54 0.87 4.46
CA VAL A 373 -14.78 0.72 5.90
C VAL A 373 -14.47 2.05 6.56
N GLN A 374 -15.48 2.73 7.05
CA GLN A 374 -15.38 4.00 7.78
C GLN A 374 -15.56 3.72 9.26
N PHE A 375 -14.46 3.71 10.03
CA PHE A 375 -14.50 3.53 11.49
C PHE A 375 -15.14 4.73 12.18
N ASN A 376 -15.94 4.44 13.20
CA ASN A 376 -16.72 5.43 13.98
C ASN A 376 -15.83 6.36 14.81
#